data_e5622e4c524e102729946d5e4cb23678
#
_entry.id   e5622e4c524e102729946d5e4cb23678
#
_cell.length_a   1.000
_cell.length_b   1.000
_cell.length_c   1.000
_cell.angle_alpha   90.00
_cell.angle_beta   90.00
_cell.angle_gamma   90.00
#
_symmetry.space_group_name_H-M   'P 1'
#
loop_
_entity.id
_entity.type
_entity.pdbx_description
1 polymer ?
#
loop_
_entity_poly.entity_id
_entity_poly.type
_entity_poly.pdbx_seq_one_letter_code
_entity_poly.pdbx_strand_id
1 'polypeptide(L)'
;MVENGFKEIEKESIVILNNNSINKCFIIAKEFYSSEFYQVRELSTFICGSISCELNEALVFLKEKVSIDANWRVQEILAKAFDKYCCDIGYENALPIIKVWLNDSNPNVRRAVTEGLRIWTSRDYFKQNPNIAISLISNLKNDKSEYVRKSVGNALKDISKKHSELIKLELQTWDLSQKTINQVYKLANKHIK
;
A
#
# COMPACT_ATOMS: atom_id res chain seq x y z
N MET A 1 -13.09 -22.06 6.90
CA MET A 1 -12.35 -20.82 6.66
C MET A 1 -10.87 -21.12 6.86
N VAL A 2 -10.01 -20.68 5.95
CA VAL A 2 -8.57 -20.91 6.04
C VAL A 2 -8.02 -20.02 7.15
N GLU A 3 -7.34 -20.58 8.15
CA GLU A 3 -6.82 -19.81 9.29
C GLU A 3 -5.67 -18.87 8.93
N ASN A 4 -4.94 -19.16 7.84
CA ASN A 4 -3.78 -18.37 7.43
C ASN A 4 -3.68 -18.29 5.89
N GLY A 5 -3.75 -17.09 5.36
CA GLY A 5 -3.57 -16.81 3.94
C GLY A 5 -4.80 -16.13 3.33
N PHE A 6 -4.54 -15.35 2.28
CA PHE A 6 -5.58 -14.56 1.60
C PHE A 6 -5.87 -15.05 0.17
N LYS A 7 -5.15 -16.06 -0.33
CA LYS A 7 -5.27 -16.50 -1.74
C LYS A 7 -6.64 -17.04 -2.10
N GLU A 8 -7.27 -17.79 -1.18
CA GLU A 8 -8.64 -18.29 -1.38
C GLU A 8 -9.65 -17.15 -1.30
N ILE A 9 -9.43 -16.18 -0.42
CA ILE A 9 -10.27 -14.98 -0.29
C ILE A 9 -10.18 -14.14 -1.57
N GLU A 10 -8.97 -13.96 -2.11
CA GLU A 10 -8.74 -13.26 -3.37
C GLU A 10 -9.44 -13.97 -4.55
N LYS A 11 -9.39 -15.31 -4.62
CA LYS A 11 -10.12 -16.08 -5.64
C LYS A 11 -11.63 -15.91 -5.51
N GLU A 12 -12.15 -15.92 -4.29
CA GLU A 12 -13.59 -15.72 -4.05
C GLU A 12 -14.04 -14.32 -4.48
N SER A 13 -13.20 -13.30 -4.27
CA SER A 13 -13.51 -11.95 -4.77
C SER A 13 -13.67 -11.93 -6.29
N ILE A 14 -12.84 -12.67 -7.03
CA ILE A 14 -12.92 -12.78 -8.49
C ILE A 14 -14.25 -13.44 -8.91
N VAL A 15 -14.69 -14.49 -8.19
CA VAL A 15 -15.98 -15.14 -8.47
C VAL A 15 -17.14 -14.14 -8.31
N ILE A 16 -17.14 -13.35 -7.23
CA ILE A 16 -18.17 -12.35 -6.98
C ILE A 16 -18.15 -11.27 -8.06
N LEU A 17 -16.97 -10.77 -8.43
CA LEU A 17 -16.79 -9.76 -9.47
C LEU A 17 -17.30 -10.22 -10.83
N ASN A 18 -17.04 -11.46 -11.22
CA ASN A 18 -17.45 -12.02 -12.50
C ASN A 18 -18.96 -12.27 -12.63
N ASN A 19 -19.66 -12.41 -11.49
CA ASN A 19 -21.09 -12.75 -11.46
C ASN A 19 -22.01 -11.55 -11.14
N ASN A 20 -21.45 -10.36 -10.91
CA ASN A 20 -22.24 -9.20 -10.49
C ASN A 20 -21.80 -7.93 -11.22
N SER A 21 -22.72 -6.98 -11.35
CA SER A 21 -22.36 -5.62 -11.78
C SER A 21 -21.53 -4.89 -10.71
N ILE A 22 -20.77 -3.88 -11.11
CA ILE A 22 -19.92 -3.07 -10.21
C ILE A 22 -20.70 -2.52 -9.01
N ASN A 23 -21.87 -1.94 -9.27
CA ASN A 23 -22.72 -1.41 -8.19
C ASN A 23 -23.18 -2.51 -7.22
N LYS A 24 -23.50 -3.71 -7.73
CA LYS A 24 -23.87 -4.85 -6.90
C LYS A 24 -22.69 -5.36 -6.10
N CYS A 25 -21.49 -5.42 -6.70
CA CYS A 25 -20.25 -5.75 -6.00
C CYS A 25 -19.96 -4.81 -4.83
N PHE A 26 -20.20 -3.50 -5.01
CA PHE A 26 -20.00 -2.54 -3.94
C PHE A 26 -21.02 -2.68 -2.80
N ILE A 27 -22.28 -3.01 -3.12
CA ILE A 27 -23.31 -3.32 -2.11
C ILE A 27 -22.86 -4.53 -1.29
N ILE A 28 -22.49 -5.64 -1.95
CA ILE A 28 -21.98 -6.87 -1.32
C ILE A 28 -20.75 -6.55 -0.45
N ALA A 29 -19.81 -5.76 -0.96
CA ALA A 29 -18.61 -5.39 -0.20
C ALA A 29 -18.96 -4.64 1.09
N LYS A 30 -19.88 -3.69 1.06
CA LYS A 30 -20.33 -2.96 2.27
C LYS A 30 -21.01 -3.88 3.28
N GLU A 31 -21.83 -4.81 2.84
CA GLU A 31 -22.47 -5.82 3.69
C GLU A 31 -21.41 -6.72 4.35
N PHE A 32 -20.46 -7.23 3.58
CA PHE A 32 -19.37 -8.07 4.07
C PHE A 32 -18.44 -7.34 5.04
N TYR A 33 -18.22 -6.05 4.84
CA TYR A 33 -17.37 -5.27 5.74
C TYR A 33 -17.96 -5.12 7.15
N SER A 34 -19.25 -5.33 7.33
CA SER A 34 -19.93 -5.32 8.64
C SER A 34 -19.71 -6.60 9.45
N SER A 35 -19.01 -7.60 8.88
CA SER A 35 -18.76 -8.89 9.54
C SER A 35 -17.77 -8.77 10.70
N GLU A 36 -18.00 -9.54 11.76
CA GLU A 36 -17.03 -9.73 12.86
C GLU A 36 -15.77 -10.49 12.40
N PHE A 37 -15.89 -11.33 11.36
CA PHE A 37 -14.78 -12.13 10.81
C PHE A 37 -13.90 -11.28 9.89
N TYR A 38 -12.63 -11.13 10.26
CA TYR A 38 -11.68 -10.35 9.48
C TYR A 38 -11.50 -10.87 8.04
N GLN A 39 -11.63 -12.19 7.81
CA GLN A 39 -11.54 -12.80 6.48
C GLN A 39 -12.65 -12.30 5.53
N VAL A 40 -13.85 -12.06 6.06
CA VAL A 40 -14.97 -11.51 5.29
C VAL A 40 -14.71 -10.02 4.97
N ARG A 41 -14.10 -9.28 5.92
CA ARG A 41 -13.68 -7.90 5.68
C ARG A 41 -12.49 -7.81 4.70
N GLU A 42 -11.57 -8.80 4.70
CA GLU A 42 -10.55 -8.92 3.64
C GLU A 42 -11.18 -9.12 2.26
N LEU A 43 -12.20 -10.00 2.16
CA LEU A 43 -12.96 -10.24 0.92
C LEU A 43 -13.61 -8.94 0.42
N SER A 44 -14.27 -8.21 1.30
CA SER A 44 -14.80 -6.87 1.01
C SER A 44 -13.73 -5.93 0.47
N THR A 45 -12.55 -5.92 1.10
CA THR A 45 -11.44 -5.05 0.72
C THR A 45 -10.89 -5.39 -0.67
N PHE A 46 -10.77 -6.68 -1.02
CA PHE A 46 -10.40 -7.13 -2.37
C PHE A 46 -11.42 -6.69 -3.42
N ILE A 47 -12.71 -6.85 -3.13
CA ILE A 47 -13.79 -6.42 -4.05
C ILE A 47 -13.67 -4.91 -4.28
N CYS A 48 -13.59 -4.10 -3.21
CA CYS A 48 -13.44 -2.65 -3.32
C CYS A 48 -12.20 -2.26 -4.12
N GLY A 49 -11.05 -2.90 -3.90
CA GLY A 49 -9.82 -2.65 -4.66
C GLY A 49 -10.01 -2.87 -6.16
N SER A 50 -10.72 -3.94 -6.54
CA SER A 50 -10.93 -4.30 -7.94
C SER A 50 -11.88 -3.38 -8.70
N ILE A 51 -12.85 -2.76 -8.01
CA ILE A 51 -13.84 -1.87 -8.64
C ILE A 51 -13.51 -0.37 -8.49
N SER A 52 -12.47 -0.04 -7.74
CA SER A 52 -12.17 1.35 -7.35
C SER A 52 -11.74 2.26 -8.50
N CYS A 53 -11.23 1.69 -9.60
CA CYS A 53 -10.90 2.48 -10.80
C CYS A 53 -12.14 2.94 -11.57
N GLU A 54 -13.26 2.20 -11.46
CA GLU A 54 -14.52 2.48 -12.14
C GLU A 54 -15.55 3.13 -11.20
N LEU A 55 -15.43 2.89 -9.89
CA LEU A 55 -16.34 3.40 -8.86
C LEU A 55 -15.56 4.11 -7.75
N ASN A 56 -15.49 5.44 -7.82
CA ASN A 56 -14.74 6.26 -6.87
C ASN A 56 -15.18 6.07 -5.40
N GLU A 57 -16.46 5.77 -5.17
CA GLU A 57 -16.99 5.47 -3.83
C GLU A 57 -16.31 4.28 -3.17
N ALA A 58 -15.85 3.29 -3.97
CA ALA A 58 -15.08 2.17 -3.45
C ALA A 58 -13.67 2.61 -2.99
N LEU A 59 -13.00 3.52 -3.73
CA LEU A 59 -11.72 4.09 -3.29
C LEU A 59 -11.88 4.92 -2.00
N VAL A 60 -12.93 5.72 -1.92
CA VAL A 60 -13.27 6.48 -0.71
C VAL A 60 -13.53 5.53 0.46
N PHE A 61 -14.27 4.44 0.25
CA PHE A 61 -14.54 3.44 1.27
C PHE A 61 -13.24 2.77 1.77
N LEU A 62 -12.32 2.42 0.89
CA LEU A 62 -11.00 1.91 1.25
C LEU A 62 -10.25 2.91 2.16
N LYS A 63 -10.26 4.18 1.77
CA LYS A 63 -9.55 5.23 2.48
C LYS A 63 -10.17 5.55 3.85
N GLU A 64 -11.51 5.67 3.95
CA GLU A 64 -12.19 6.19 5.14
C GLU A 64 -12.66 5.09 6.10
N LYS A 65 -12.99 3.90 5.58
CA LYS A 65 -13.52 2.80 6.39
C LYS A 65 -12.50 1.70 6.60
N VAL A 66 -11.90 1.19 5.52
CA VAL A 66 -10.96 0.08 5.64
C VAL A 66 -9.67 0.50 6.35
N SER A 67 -9.19 1.72 6.15
CA SER A 67 -7.97 2.23 6.79
C SER A 67 -8.04 2.32 8.33
N ILE A 68 -9.24 2.32 8.90
CA ILE A 68 -9.43 2.34 10.35
C ILE A 68 -9.71 0.95 10.95
N ASP A 69 -9.69 -0.11 10.15
CA ASP A 69 -9.84 -1.49 10.67
C ASP A 69 -8.72 -1.81 11.67
N ALA A 70 -9.09 -2.38 12.80
CA ALA A 70 -8.14 -2.74 13.86
C ALA A 70 -7.30 -3.99 13.50
N ASN A 71 -7.74 -4.79 12.53
CA ASN A 71 -7.06 -6.02 12.17
C ASN A 71 -5.95 -5.73 11.13
N TRP A 72 -4.70 -6.04 11.49
CA TRP A 72 -3.54 -5.82 10.63
C TRP A 72 -3.61 -6.57 9.29
N ARG A 73 -4.30 -7.72 9.23
CA ARG A 73 -4.48 -8.48 7.98
C ARG A 73 -5.33 -7.71 6.99
N VAL A 74 -6.42 -7.08 7.45
CA VAL A 74 -7.25 -6.21 6.62
C VAL A 74 -6.42 -5.02 6.11
N GLN A 75 -5.50 -4.48 6.94
CA GLN A 75 -4.58 -3.42 6.49
C GLN A 75 -3.57 -3.90 5.43
N GLU A 76 -3.17 -5.16 5.44
CA GLU A 76 -2.36 -5.74 4.37
C GLU A 76 -3.14 -5.83 3.05
N ILE A 77 -4.43 -6.19 3.12
CA ILE A 77 -5.28 -6.22 1.93
C ILE A 77 -5.59 -4.80 1.43
N LEU A 78 -5.73 -3.82 2.31
CA LEU A 78 -5.84 -2.40 1.91
C LEU A 78 -4.65 -1.97 1.04
N ALA A 79 -3.44 -2.37 1.42
CA ALA A 79 -2.25 -2.06 0.62
C ALA A 79 -2.29 -2.71 -0.77
N LYS A 80 -2.78 -3.96 -0.87
CA LYS A 80 -2.99 -4.65 -2.16
C LYS A 80 -4.11 -4.01 -2.99
N ALA A 81 -5.20 -3.60 -2.36
CA ALA A 81 -6.31 -2.91 -3.00
C ALA A 81 -5.87 -1.57 -3.61
N PHE A 82 -5.03 -0.82 -2.90
CA PHE A 82 -4.46 0.43 -3.41
C PHE A 82 -3.47 0.19 -4.56
N ASP A 83 -2.62 -0.84 -4.47
CA ASP A 83 -1.73 -1.24 -5.59
C ASP A 83 -2.54 -1.64 -6.83
N LYS A 84 -3.63 -2.40 -6.65
CA LYS A 84 -4.55 -2.78 -7.72
C LYS A 84 -5.14 -1.55 -8.43
N TYR A 85 -5.66 -0.59 -7.66
CA TYR A 85 -6.14 0.68 -8.19
C TYR A 85 -5.07 1.42 -9.01
N CYS A 86 -3.86 1.55 -8.47
CA CYS A 86 -2.75 2.21 -9.17
C CYS A 86 -2.34 1.47 -10.45
N CYS A 87 -2.41 0.13 -10.43
CA CYS A 87 -2.13 -0.70 -11.60
C CYS A 87 -3.17 -0.49 -12.69
N ASP A 88 -4.46 -0.46 -12.33
CA ASP A 88 -5.57 -0.37 -13.29
C ASP A 88 -5.62 0.98 -14.02
N ILE A 89 -5.38 2.08 -13.32
CA ILE A 89 -5.33 3.41 -13.94
C ILE A 89 -3.96 3.76 -14.56
N GLY A 90 -2.96 2.92 -14.30
CA GLY A 90 -1.56 3.17 -14.65
C GLY A 90 -0.82 3.99 -13.57
N TYR A 91 0.37 3.54 -13.18
CA TYR A 91 1.14 4.15 -12.07
C TYR A 91 1.50 5.62 -12.30
N GLU A 92 1.73 6.04 -13.52
CA GLU A 92 1.98 7.44 -13.87
C GLU A 92 0.73 8.30 -13.58
N ASN A 93 -0.43 7.83 -14.02
CA ASN A 93 -1.71 8.50 -13.77
C ASN A 93 -2.10 8.46 -12.28
N ALA A 94 -1.61 7.48 -11.53
CA ALA A 94 -1.84 7.34 -10.10
C ALA A 94 -0.99 8.29 -9.23
N LEU A 95 0.04 8.95 -9.77
CA LEU A 95 0.92 9.82 -8.97
C LEU A 95 0.19 10.87 -8.14
N PRO A 96 -0.85 11.56 -8.63
CA PRO A 96 -1.59 12.52 -7.81
C PRO A 96 -2.22 11.88 -6.58
N ILE A 97 -2.91 10.75 -6.73
CA ILE A 97 -3.56 10.06 -5.60
C ILE A 97 -2.56 9.41 -4.66
N ILE A 98 -1.45 8.89 -5.18
CA ILE A 98 -0.32 8.39 -4.39
C ILE A 98 0.18 9.49 -3.44
N LYS A 99 0.41 10.71 -3.95
CA LYS A 99 0.83 11.86 -3.16
C LYS A 99 -0.21 12.26 -2.11
N VAL A 100 -1.49 12.24 -2.46
CA VAL A 100 -2.59 12.53 -1.52
C VAL A 100 -2.60 11.51 -0.37
N TRP A 101 -2.48 10.22 -0.67
CA TRP A 101 -2.48 9.18 0.35
C TRP A 101 -1.21 9.20 1.22
N LEU A 102 -0.04 9.51 0.66
CA LEU A 102 1.21 9.67 1.43
C LEU A 102 1.17 10.86 2.40
N ASN A 103 0.31 11.86 2.15
CA ASN A 103 0.14 13.02 3.01
C ASN A 103 -1.12 12.93 3.90
N ASP A 104 -1.80 11.80 3.93
CA ASP A 104 -3.00 11.63 4.74
C ASP A 104 -2.70 11.71 6.25
N SER A 105 -3.66 12.20 7.04
CA SER A 105 -3.56 12.26 8.50
C SER A 105 -3.52 10.86 9.12
N ASN A 106 -4.21 9.88 8.52
CA ASN A 106 -4.26 8.49 8.98
C ASN A 106 -2.97 7.74 8.60
N PRO A 107 -2.19 7.21 9.57
CA PRO A 107 -0.97 6.48 9.29
C PRO A 107 -1.20 5.18 8.49
N ASN A 108 -2.36 4.54 8.60
CA ASN A 108 -2.66 3.34 7.83
C ASN A 108 -2.86 3.64 6.34
N VAL A 109 -3.42 4.82 5.99
CA VAL A 109 -3.51 5.29 4.60
C VAL A 109 -2.10 5.51 4.03
N ARG A 110 -1.21 6.19 4.76
CA ARG A 110 0.17 6.39 4.32
C ARG A 110 0.93 5.07 4.20
N ARG A 111 0.70 4.15 5.16
CA ARG A 111 1.32 2.81 5.14
C ARG A 111 0.80 1.96 3.98
N ALA A 112 -0.49 2.04 3.64
CA ALA A 112 -1.04 1.30 2.49
C ALA A 112 -0.26 1.61 1.21
N VAL A 113 0.12 2.87 1.00
CA VAL A 113 0.96 3.27 -0.13
C VAL A 113 2.35 2.65 -0.04
N THR A 114 3.04 2.80 1.10
CA THR A 114 4.42 2.33 1.25
C THR A 114 4.54 0.81 1.20
N GLU A 115 3.56 0.06 1.72
CA GLU A 115 3.52 -1.41 1.65
C GLU A 115 3.05 -1.92 0.29
N GLY A 116 1.98 -1.34 -0.26
CA GLY A 116 1.44 -1.73 -1.58
C GLY A 116 2.50 -1.57 -2.66
N LEU A 117 3.19 -0.46 -2.63
CA LEU A 117 4.20 -0.09 -3.60
C LEU A 117 5.64 -0.48 -3.19
N ARG A 118 5.78 -1.35 -2.20
CA ARG A 118 7.08 -1.86 -1.72
C ARG A 118 7.95 -2.48 -2.82
N ILE A 119 7.31 -2.99 -3.85
CA ILE A 119 7.97 -3.58 -5.03
C ILE A 119 7.84 -2.67 -6.26
N TRP A 120 7.67 -1.38 -6.08
CA TRP A 120 7.42 -0.39 -7.14
C TRP A 120 8.40 -0.46 -8.29
N THR A 121 9.67 -0.66 -7.98
CA THR A 121 10.69 -0.78 -9.02
C THR A 121 10.58 -2.05 -9.86
N SER A 122 9.63 -2.95 -9.58
CA SER A 122 9.25 -4.05 -10.45
C SER A 122 8.10 -3.71 -11.40
N ARG A 123 7.40 -2.57 -11.20
CA ARG A 123 6.35 -2.06 -12.08
C ARG A 123 7.00 -1.22 -13.19
N ASP A 124 6.51 -1.33 -14.41
CA ASP A 124 7.18 -0.73 -15.59
C ASP A 124 7.49 0.75 -15.42
N TYR A 125 6.55 1.54 -14.95
CA TYR A 125 6.75 2.97 -14.73
C TYR A 125 7.90 3.25 -13.74
N PHE A 126 7.86 2.64 -12.55
CA PHE A 126 8.87 2.87 -11.53
C PHE A 126 10.19 2.14 -11.81
N LYS A 127 10.17 1.07 -12.61
CA LYS A 127 11.38 0.43 -13.12
C LYS A 127 12.19 1.38 -14.01
N GLN A 128 11.50 2.19 -14.81
CA GLN A 128 12.12 3.22 -15.65
C GLN A 128 12.43 4.51 -14.87
N ASN A 129 11.68 4.77 -13.79
CA ASN A 129 11.77 5.98 -12.97
C ASN A 129 11.99 5.67 -11.48
N PRO A 130 13.05 4.94 -11.10
CA PRO A 130 13.23 4.49 -9.71
C PRO A 130 13.41 5.64 -8.72
N ASN A 131 13.98 6.77 -9.16
CA ASN A 131 14.17 7.96 -8.33
C ASN A 131 12.83 8.55 -7.84
N ILE A 132 11.75 8.43 -8.64
CA ILE A 132 10.44 8.91 -8.23
C ILE A 132 9.93 8.07 -7.04
N ALA A 133 10.03 6.73 -7.12
CA ALA A 133 9.65 5.85 -6.02
C ALA A 133 10.47 6.14 -4.76
N ILE A 134 11.80 6.26 -4.90
CA ILE A 134 12.70 6.54 -3.78
C ILE A 134 12.33 7.86 -3.10
N SER A 135 12.16 8.93 -3.86
CA SER A 135 11.79 10.26 -3.34
C SER A 135 10.45 10.24 -2.61
N LEU A 136 9.41 9.62 -3.19
CA LEU A 136 8.09 9.52 -2.57
C LEU A 136 8.13 8.81 -1.22
N ILE A 137 8.87 7.69 -1.13
CA ILE A 137 9.00 6.91 0.10
C ILE A 137 9.86 7.66 1.12
N SER A 138 10.98 8.25 0.71
CA SER A 138 11.95 8.94 1.58
C SER A 138 11.36 10.17 2.28
N ASN A 139 10.34 10.80 1.70
CA ASN A 139 9.63 11.92 2.35
C ASN A 139 8.99 11.52 3.68
N LEU A 140 8.73 10.22 3.90
CA LEU A 140 8.16 9.69 5.15
C LEU A 140 9.22 9.15 6.13
N LYS A 141 10.52 9.40 5.90
CA LYS A 141 11.61 8.91 6.78
C LYS A 141 11.48 9.39 8.23
N ASN A 142 10.83 10.52 8.44
CA ASN A 142 10.60 11.09 9.78
C ASN A 142 9.10 11.08 10.16
N ASP A 143 8.32 10.15 9.63
CA ASP A 143 6.89 10.05 9.95
C ASP A 143 6.67 9.88 11.46
N LYS A 144 5.59 10.49 11.98
CA LYS A 144 5.22 10.38 13.40
C LYS A 144 4.94 8.93 13.80
N SER A 145 4.34 8.13 12.90
CA SER A 145 4.06 6.71 13.13
C SER A 145 5.30 5.85 12.93
N GLU A 146 5.70 5.14 13.97
CA GLU A 146 6.77 4.14 13.88
C GLU A 146 6.44 3.05 12.85
N TYR A 147 5.16 2.70 12.73
CA TYR A 147 4.68 1.69 11.80
C TYR A 147 4.90 2.11 10.34
N VAL A 148 4.65 3.38 10.02
CA VAL A 148 4.97 3.97 8.71
C VAL A 148 6.48 3.99 8.50
N ARG A 149 7.28 4.46 9.48
CA ARG A 149 8.74 4.48 9.37
C ARG A 149 9.35 3.10 9.11
N LYS A 150 8.84 2.05 9.76
CA LYS A 150 9.27 0.66 9.49
C LYS A 150 8.96 0.23 8.06
N SER A 151 7.78 0.60 7.54
CA SER A 151 7.39 0.35 6.16
C SER A 151 8.33 1.07 5.17
N VAL A 152 8.61 2.35 5.40
CA VAL A 152 9.56 3.15 4.61
C VAL A 152 10.94 2.47 4.56
N GLY A 153 11.49 2.12 5.71
CA GLY A 153 12.81 1.46 5.78
C GLY A 153 12.84 0.12 5.04
N ASN A 154 11.78 -0.69 5.17
CA ASN A 154 11.68 -1.97 4.45
C ASN A 154 11.51 -1.77 2.94
N ALA A 155 10.73 -0.77 2.51
CA ALA A 155 10.55 -0.47 1.09
C ALA A 155 11.89 -0.05 0.44
N LEU A 156 12.62 0.88 1.06
CA LEU A 156 13.95 1.30 0.57
C LEU A 156 14.95 0.14 0.58
N LYS A 157 14.95 -0.70 1.62
CA LYS A 157 15.76 -1.93 1.68
C LYS A 157 15.45 -2.88 0.51
N ASP A 158 14.19 -3.06 0.15
CA ASP A 158 13.83 -3.94 -0.96
C ASP A 158 14.21 -3.33 -2.31
N ILE A 159 14.09 -2.01 -2.46
CA ILE A 159 14.55 -1.28 -3.65
C ILE A 159 16.08 -1.36 -3.77
N SER A 160 16.83 -1.30 -2.66
CA SER A 160 18.30 -1.33 -2.69
C SER A 160 18.87 -2.62 -3.31
N LYS A 161 18.12 -3.72 -3.33
CA LYS A 161 18.55 -4.98 -3.97
C LYS A 161 18.82 -4.83 -5.47
N LYS A 162 18.15 -3.88 -6.14
CA LYS A 162 18.30 -3.60 -7.58
C LYS A 162 18.91 -2.23 -7.87
N HIS A 163 18.77 -1.29 -6.94
CA HIS A 163 19.15 0.11 -7.11
C HIS A 163 19.99 0.59 -5.91
N SER A 164 21.02 -0.17 -5.56
CA SER A 164 21.86 0.06 -4.37
C SER A 164 22.49 1.46 -4.37
N GLU A 165 23.06 1.91 -5.50
CA GLU A 165 23.72 3.21 -5.60
C GLU A 165 22.73 4.37 -5.45
N LEU A 166 21.52 4.27 -5.99
CA LEU A 166 20.50 5.30 -5.84
C LEU A 166 20.05 5.44 -4.38
N ILE A 167 19.87 4.30 -3.69
CA ILE A 167 19.53 4.32 -2.26
C ILE A 167 20.69 4.87 -1.44
N LYS A 168 21.94 4.52 -1.75
CA LYS A 168 23.12 5.04 -1.07
C LYS A 168 23.20 6.57 -1.18
N LEU A 169 23.01 7.11 -2.38
CA LEU A 169 22.98 8.56 -2.62
C LEU A 169 21.85 9.23 -1.83
N GLU A 170 20.66 8.67 -1.81
CA GLU A 170 19.54 9.17 -1.01
C GLU A 170 19.89 9.19 0.48
N LEU A 171 20.41 8.08 1.02
CA LEU A 171 20.74 7.95 2.43
C LEU A 171 21.85 8.90 2.89
N GLN A 172 22.77 9.29 2.01
CA GLN A 172 23.82 10.28 2.30
C GLN A 172 23.26 11.68 2.60
N THR A 173 22.06 11.99 2.12
CA THR A 173 21.41 13.29 2.37
C THR A 173 20.71 13.38 3.73
N TRP A 174 20.64 12.26 4.49
CA TRP A 174 19.82 12.19 5.70
C TRP A 174 20.56 12.69 6.94
N ASP A 175 19.85 13.46 7.78
CA ASP A 175 20.32 13.86 9.09
C ASP A 175 20.16 12.73 10.11
N LEU A 176 21.23 11.98 10.34
CA LEU A 176 21.24 10.83 11.25
C LEU A 176 21.31 11.21 12.74
N SER A 177 21.43 12.48 13.08
CA SER A 177 21.32 12.95 14.47
C SER A 177 19.88 12.76 15.00
N GLN A 178 18.90 12.76 14.12
CA GLN A 178 17.50 12.50 14.45
C GLN A 178 17.24 11.00 14.64
N LYS A 179 16.87 10.61 15.86
CA LYS A 179 16.64 9.20 16.25
C LYS A 179 15.66 8.47 15.31
N THR A 180 14.58 9.13 14.89
CA THR A 180 13.55 8.58 14.00
C THR A 180 14.09 8.28 12.61
N ILE A 181 14.86 9.21 12.03
CA ILE A 181 15.50 9.04 10.72
C ILE A 181 16.57 7.94 10.80
N ASN A 182 17.38 7.90 11.88
CA ASN A 182 18.39 6.87 12.06
C ASN A 182 17.76 5.45 12.16
N GLN A 183 16.57 5.31 12.75
CA GLN A 183 15.84 4.04 12.75
C GLN A 183 15.52 3.57 11.32
N VAL A 184 15.04 4.47 10.47
CA VAL A 184 14.73 4.17 9.07
C VAL A 184 15.99 3.88 8.27
N TYR A 185 17.03 4.67 8.47
CA TYR A 185 18.35 4.48 7.86
C TYR A 185 18.91 3.08 8.11
N LYS A 186 18.89 2.61 9.36
CA LYS A 186 19.39 1.27 9.72
C LYS A 186 18.66 0.15 8.98
N LEU A 187 17.36 0.31 8.71
CA LEU A 187 16.59 -0.66 7.92
C LEU A 187 16.94 -0.58 6.43
N ALA A 188 16.94 0.62 5.87
CA ALA A 188 17.19 0.87 4.45
C ALA A 188 18.60 0.45 4.04
N ASN A 189 19.60 0.69 4.90
CA ASN A 189 21.02 0.43 4.64
C ASN A 189 21.44 -1.05 4.79
N LYS A 190 20.53 -1.94 5.21
CA LYS A 190 20.86 -3.34 5.58
C LYS A 190 21.58 -4.14 4.50
N HIS A 191 21.34 -3.86 3.23
CA HIS A 191 21.93 -4.58 2.09
C HIS A 191 22.90 -3.71 1.26
N ILE A 192 23.17 -2.49 1.70
CA ILE A 192 24.14 -1.59 1.04
C ILE A 192 25.53 -1.87 1.63
N LYS A 193 26.47 -2.17 0.75
CA LYS A 193 27.87 -2.40 1.09
C LYS A 193 28.70 -1.13 0.87
#